data_cdb104b704278c13f054897b8831279c
#
_entry.id   cdb104b704278c13f054897b8831279c
#
_cell.length_a   1.000
_cell.length_b   1.000
_cell.length_c   1.000
_cell.angle_alpha   90.00
_cell.angle_beta   90.00
_cell.angle_gamma   90.00
#
_symmetry.space_group_name_H-M   'P 1'
#
loop_
_entity.id
_entity.type
_entity.pdbx_description
1 polymer ?
#
loop_
_entity_poly.entity_id
_entity_poly.type
_entity_poly.pdbx_seq_one_letter_code
_entity_poly.pdbx_strand_id
1 'polypeptide(L)'
;NIHMYDCTFKQCSFDKCRITGSSFSESLLESCVFSDCTGPYSSFGACTFKKSSLKDCTLNESSFADAKLRGTALKNNVFSGCDFGGADIGGCDFSSSSISGARFSLSALKDVKVNYEQAIELAKLLGLKIV
;
A
#
# COMPACT_ATOMS: atom_id res chain seq x y z
N ASN A 1 14.56 -7.19 11.13
CA ASN A 1 13.70 -8.00 10.25
C ASN A 1 12.78 -8.88 11.10
N ILE A 2 11.49 -8.56 11.10
CA ILE A 2 10.48 -9.37 11.79
C ILE A 2 9.71 -10.13 10.72
N HIS A 3 9.54 -11.42 10.95
CA HIS A 3 8.75 -12.26 10.03
C HIS A 3 7.55 -12.80 10.77
N MET A 4 6.38 -12.23 10.44
CA MET A 4 5.09 -12.67 10.97
C MET A 4 4.25 -13.14 9.80
N TYR A 5 3.83 -14.38 9.87
CA TYR A 5 3.10 -15.02 8.80
C TYR A 5 1.78 -15.53 9.34
N ASP A 6 0.69 -15.27 8.61
CA ASP A 6 -0.64 -15.74 8.96
C ASP A 6 -1.04 -15.39 10.40
N CYS A 7 -0.71 -14.16 10.81
CA CYS A 7 -1.04 -13.66 12.15
C CYS A 7 -2.28 -12.77 12.10
N THR A 8 -2.90 -12.58 13.24
CA THR A 8 -4.01 -11.64 13.39
C THR A 8 -3.62 -10.55 14.37
N PHE A 9 -3.72 -9.30 13.92
CA PHE A 9 -3.48 -8.12 14.74
C PHE A 9 -4.78 -7.34 14.86
N LYS A 10 -5.25 -7.10 16.07
CA LYS A 10 -6.45 -6.32 16.33
C LYS A 10 -6.15 -5.15 17.22
N GLN A 11 -6.63 -3.95 16.84
CA GLN A 11 -6.51 -2.72 17.60
C GLN A 11 -5.05 -2.42 18.00
N CYS A 12 -4.13 -2.66 17.06
CA CYS A 12 -2.71 -2.42 17.27
C CYS A 12 -2.31 -1.08 16.67
N SER A 13 -1.36 -0.42 17.30
CA SER A 13 -0.74 0.78 16.79
C SER A 13 0.74 0.54 16.60
N PHE A 14 1.23 0.84 15.41
CA PHE A 14 2.65 0.78 15.06
C PHE A 14 3.10 2.21 14.79
N ASP A 15 3.67 2.87 15.80
CA ASP A 15 4.09 4.25 15.70
C ASP A 15 5.61 4.37 15.69
N LYS A 16 6.15 5.04 14.68
CA LYS A 16 7.58 5.29 14.52
C LYS A 16 8.41 4.01 14.53
N CYS A 17 7.82 2.92 14.05
CA CYS A 17 8.50 1.63 14.00
C CYS A 17 9.38 1.52 12.74
N ARG A 18 10.49 0.82 12.88
CA ARG A 18 11.33 0.44 11.75
C ARG A 18 11.03 -1.01 11.40
N ILE A 19 10.44 -1.21 10.24
CA ILE A 19 10.03 -2.54 9.80
C ILE A 19 10.71 -2.95 8.50
N THR A 20 11.86 -2.36 8.19
CA THR A 20 12.62 -2.65 6.98
C THR A 20 12.85 -4.14 6.81
N GLY A 21 12.51 -4.67 5.64
CA GLY A 21 12.66 -6.09 5.35
C GLY A 21 11.80 -7.03 6.17
N SER A 22 10.83 -6.49 6.93
CA SER A 22 9.91 -7.30 7.72
C SER A 22 8.79 -7.86 6.86
N SER A 23 8.19 -8.96 7.31
CA SER A 23 7.08 -9.59 6.61
C SER A 23 5.88 -9.75 7.53
N PHE A 24 4.72 -9.31 7.03
CA PHE A 24 3.42 -9.52 7.66
C PHE A 24 2.51 -10.35 6.74
N SER A 25 3.11 -11.10 5.83
CA SER A 25 2.37 -11.78 4.76
C SER A 25 1.22 -12.64 5.26
N GLU A 26 0.11 -12.59 4.53
CA GLU A 26 -1.12 -13.36 4.79
C GLU A 26 -1.77 -13.09 6.14
N SER A 27 -1.42 -11.98 6.80
CA SER A 27 -1.98 -11.62 8.09
C SER A 27 -3.26 -10.80 7.96
N LEU A 28 -4.07 -10.82 9.01
CA LEU A 28 -5.22 -9.95 9.14
C LEU A 28 -4.84 -8.78 10.05
N LEU A 29 -5.04 -7.57 9.55
CA LEU A 29 -4.79 -6.33 10.27
C LEU A 29 -6.13 -5.61 10.45
N GLU A 30 -6.74 -5.75 11.62
CA GLU A 30 -8.05 -5.19 11.92
C GLU A 30 -7.94 -4.05 12.91
N SER A 31 -8.45 -2.88 12.53
CA SER A 31 -8.40 -1.66 13.35
C SER A 31 -6.97 -1.31 13.78
N CYS A 32 -6.03 -1.52 12.88
CA CYS A 32 -4.61 -1.23 13.11
C CYS A 32 -4.22 0.08 12.45
N VAL A 33 -3.31 0.81 13.09
CA VAL A 33 -2.79 2.07 12.57
C VAL A 33 -1.28 1.97 12.48
N PHE A 34 -0.75 2.26 11.28
CA PHE A 34 0.69 2.43 11.07
C PHE A 34 0.93 3.92 10.87
N SER A 35 1.70 4.55 11.74
CA SER A 35 2.03 5.97 11.61
C SER A 35 3.53 6.20 11.74
N ASP A 36 4.07 7.05 10.88
CA ASP A 36 5.50 7.41 10.87
C ASP A 36 6.44 6.21 10.82
N CYS A 37 6.02 5.10 10.24
CA CYS A 37 6.85 3.89 10.14
C CYS A 37 7.78 3.98 8.93
N THR A 38 8.97 3.41 9.06
CA THR A 38 9.94 3.31 7.99
C THR A 38 10.22 1.85 7.71
N GLY A 39 9.87 1.39 6.52
CA GLY A 39 10.02 -0.02 6.19
C GLY A 39 10.14 -0.32 4.71
N PRO A 40 11.20 0.21 4.04
CA PRO A 40 11.43 -0.22 2.66
C PRO A 40 11.66 -1.73 2.61
N TYR A 41 11.32 -2.34 1.49
CA TYR A 41 11.47 -3.78 1.26
C TYR A 41 10.70 -4.65 2.27
N SER A 42 9.61 -4.14 2.81
CA SER A 42 8.71 -4.92 3.67
C SER A 42 7.69 -5.68 2.82
N SER A 43 7.09 -6.72 3.39
CA SER A 43 6.05 -7.48 2.70
C SER A 43 4.74 -7.46 3.47
N PHE A 44 3.69 -7.02 2.78
CA PHE A 44 2.31 -7.10 3.22
C PHE A 44 1.51 -7.96 2.22
N GLY A 45 2.20 -8.89 1.55
CA GLY A 45 1.59 -9.73 0.54
C GLY A 45 0.42 -10.53 1.09
N ALA A 46 -0.69 -10.54 0.36
CA ALA A 46 -1.92 -11.23 0.72
C ALA A 46 -2.47 -10.87 2.11
N CYS A 47 -2.04 -9.74 2.70
CA CYS A 47 -2.63 -9.23 3.93
C CYS A 47 -4.04 -8.73 3.70
N THR A 48 -4.87 -8.84 4.71
CA THR A 48 -6.19 -8.23 4.72
C THR A 48 -6.19 -7.08 5.73
N PHE A 49 -6.49 -5.87 5.23
CA PHE A 49 -6.62 -4.67 6.05
C PHE A 49 -8.10 -4.38 6.25
N LYS A 50 -8.55 -4.36 7.49
CA LYS A 50 -9.94 -4.01 7.85
C LYS A 50 -9.93 -2.84 8.81
N LYS A 51 -10.62 -1.76 8.46
CA LYS A 51 -10.71 -0.56 9.31
C LYS A 51 -9.35 -0.09 9.79
N SER A 52 -8.36 -0.23 8.95
CA SER A 52 -6.96 0.09 9.26
C SER A 52 -6.51 1.30 8.46
N SER A 53 -5.36 1.86 8.83
CA SER A 53 -4.81 3.02 8.15
C SER A 53 -3.28 2.98 8.11
N LEU A 54 -2.74 3.61 7.06
CA LEU A 54 -1.31 3.85 6.88
C LEU A 54 -1.12 5.35 6.71
N LYS A 55 -0.36 5.98 7.61
CA LYS A 55 -0.14 7.41 7.59
C LYS A 55 1.34 7.74 7.77
N ASP A 56 1.85 8.61 6.92
CA ASP A 56 3.23 9.10 6.98
C ASP A 56 4.28 7.97 7.01
N CYS A 57 4.00 6.88 6.32
CA CYS A 57 4.90 5.73 6.27
C CYS A 57 5.77 5.76 5.01
N THR A 58 7.04 5.40 5.17
CA THR A 58 7.97 5.26 4.06
C THR A 58 8.16 3.78 3.76
N LEU A 59 7.48 3.31 2.72
CA LEU A 59 7.39 1.88 2.39
C LEU A 59 7.86 1.58 0.97
N ASN A 60 8.78 2.37 0.45
CA ASN A 60 9.28 2.18 -0.90
C ASN A 60 9.80 0.76 -1.13
N GLU A 61 9.61 0.25 -2.33
CA GLU A 61 10.01 -1.09 -2.76
C GLU A 61 9.39 -2.23 -1.93
N SER A 62 8.28 -1.96 -1.25
CA SER A 62 7.57 -2.99 -0.47
C SER A 62 6.54 -3.70 -1.35
N SER A 63 6.10 -4.88 -0.90
CA SER A 63 5.09 -5.65 -1.61
C SER A 63 3.75 -5.58 -0.90
N PHE A 64 2.71 -5.26 -1.66
CA PHE A 64 1.31 -5.38 -1.28
C PHE A 64 0.60 -6.32 -2.27
N ALA A 65 1.35 -7.21 -2.91
CA ALA A 65 0.79 -8.11 -3.90
C ALA A 65 -0.33 -8.95 -3.29
N ASP A 66 -1.46 -9.00 -3.98
CA ASP A 66 -2.66 -9.73 -3.55
C ASP A 66 -3.26 -9.28 -2.22
N ALA A 67 -2.83 -8.14 -1.69
CA ALA A 67 -3.37 -7.59 -0.44
C ALA A 67 -4.80 -7.07 -0.66
N LYS A 68 -5.61 -7.16 0.38
CA LYS A 68 -6.96 -6.59 0.39
C LYS A 68 -6.92 -5.28 1.17
N LEU A 69 -6.93 -4.18 0.43
CA LEU A 69 -6.79 -2.83 0.97
C LEU A 69 -8.07 -1.99 0.78
N ARG A 70 -9.14 -2.59 0.28
CA ARG A 70 -10.35 -1.84 -0.06
C ARG A 70 -10.79 -0.96 1.11
N GLY A 71 -10.90 0.35 0.85
CA GLY A 71 -11.33 1.30 1.85
C GLY A 71 -10.31 1.60 2.94
N THR A 72 -9.09 1.09 2.85
CA THR A 72 -8.02 1.43 3.80
C THR A 72 -7.64 2.90 3.64
N ALA A 73 -7.57 3.63 4.75
CA ALA A 73 -7.17 5.04 4.73
C ALA A 73 -5.67 5.15 4.53
N LEU A 74 -5.27 5.86 3.47
CA LEU A 74 -3.88 6.07 3.10
C LEU A 74 -3.60 7.56 3.10
N LYS A 75 -2.60 8.02 3.83
CA LYS A 75 -2.26 9.44 3.88
C LYS A 75 -0.76 9.66 3.94
N ASN A 76 -0.24 10.44 2.98
CA ASN A 76 1.15 10.88 2.95
C ASN A 76 2.17 9.74 3.04
N ASN A 77 1.92 8.65 2.36
CA ASN A 77 2.85 7.51 2.34
C ASN A 77 3.79 7.58 1.14
N VAL A 78 4.93 6.93 1.25
CA VAL A 78 5.83 6.72 0.13
C VAL A 78 5.67 5.27 -0.32
N PHE A 79 5.03 5.08 -1.47
CA PHE A 79 4.83 3.78 -2.10
C PHE A 79 5.64 3.63 -3.37
N SER A 80 6.70 4.42 -3.52
CA SER A 80 7.53 4.35 -4.73
C SER A 80 8.09 2.95 -4.93
N GLY A 81 7.94 2.41 -6.14
CA GLY A 81 8.41 1.07 -6.46
C GLY A 81 7.66 -0.07 -5.81
N CYS A 82 6.57 0.20 -5.09
CA CYS A 82 5.79 -0.85 -4.45
C CYS A 82 5.04 -1.71 -5.48
N ASP A 83 4.82 -2.96 -5.10
CA ASP A 83 4.06 -3.91 -5.92
C ASP A 83 2.65 -4.05 -5.36
N PHE A 84 1.66 -3.54 -6.12
CA PHE A 84 0.24 -3.70 -5.82
C PHE A 84 -0.43 -4.68 -6.80
N GLY A 85 0.37 -5.54 -7.44
CA GLY A 85 -0.16 -6.53 -8.38
C GLY A 85 -1.18 -7.44 -7.71
N GLY A 86 -2.35 -7.59 -8.31
CA GLY A 86 -3.42 -8.41 -7.74
C GLY A 86 -4.09 -7.85 -6.49
N ALA A 87 -3.65 -6.70 -5.99
CA ALA A 87 -4.23 -6.11 -4.78
C ALA A 87 -5.62 -5.52 -5.06
N ASP A 88 -6.53 -5.69 -4.10
CA ASP A 88 -7.83 -5.04 -4.12
C ASP A 88 -7.70 -3.67 -3.44
N ILE A 89 -7.62 -2.62 -4.25
CA ILE A 89 -7.40 -1.25 -3.80
C ILE A 89 -8.59 -0.33 -4.06
N GLY A 90 -9.74 -0.91 -4.38
CA GLY A 90 -10.94 -0.13 -4.68
C GLY A 90 -11.28 0.83 -3.55
N GLY A 91 -11.61 2.08 -3.90
CA GLY A 91 -11.94 3.13 -2.94
C GLY A 91 -10.76 3.74 -2.20
N CYS A 92 -9.53 3.23 -2.40
CA CYS A 92 -8.36 3.83 -1.78
C CYS A 92 -8.01 5.17 -2.43
N ASP A 93 -7.52 6.10 -1.63
CA ASP A 93 -7.08 7.41 -2.08
C ASP A 93 -5.55 7.49 -1.99
N PHE A 94 -4.89 7.45 -3.14
CA PHE A 94 -3.43 7.57 -3.24
C PHE A 94 -2.96 9.00 -3.48
N SER A 95 -3.90 9.97 -3.55
CA SER A 95 -3.59 11.32 -4.03
C SER A 95 -2.57 12.08 -3.18
N SER A 96 -2.46 11.78 -1.89
CA SER A 96 -1.48 12.41 -1.01
C SER A 96 -0.17 11.62 -0.89
N SER A 97 -0.08 10.47 -1.53
CA SER A 97 1.07 9.56 -1.44
C SER A 97 1.90 9.58 -2.72
N SER A 98 3.12 9.07 -2.63
CA SER A 98 3.98 8.88 -3.81
C SER A 98 3.79 7.48 -4.35
N ILE A 99 3.52 7.34 -5.64
CA ILE A 99 3.36 6.03 -6.29
C ILE A 99 4.31 5.85 -7.48
N SER A 100 5.37 6.64 -7.53
CA SER A 100 6.32 6.61 -8.64
C SER A 100 6.93 5.21 -8.79
N GLY A 101 6.83 4.63 -9.98
CA GLY A 101 7.33 3.28 -10.24
C GLY A 101 6.56 2.14 -9.59
N ALA A 102 5.45 2.44 -8.92
CA ALA A 102 4.61 1.38 -8.35
C ALA A 102 3.89 0.60 -9.46
N ARG A 103 3.63 -0.67 -9.19
CA ARG A 103 2.94 -1.56 -10.13
C ARG A 103 1.52 -1.83 -9.65
N PHE A 104 0.57 -1.74 -10.58
CA PHE A 104 -0.85 -1.96 -10.30
C PHE A 104 -1.44 -2.89 -11.36
N SER A 105 -2.39 -3.72 -10.96
CA SER A 105 -3.22 -4.43 -11.91
C SER A 105 -4.27 -3.47 -12.48
N LEU A 106 -4.38 -3.37 -13.80
CA LEU A 106 -5.27 -2.42 -14.45
C LEU A 106 -6.73 -2.59 -14.04
N SER A 107 -7.16 -3.83 -13.88
CA SER A 107 -8.53 -4.14 -13.47
C SER A 107 -8.86 -3.66 -12.06
N ALA A 108 -7.86 -3.37 -11.23
CA ALA A 108 -8.05 -2.93 -9.85
C ALA A 108 -8.14 -1.41 -9.70
N LEU A 109 -7.96 -0.66 -10.77
CA LEU A 109 -7.93 0.81 -10.72
C LEU A 109 -9.30 1.48 -10.64
N LYS A 110 -10.37 0.72 -10.77
CA LYS A 110 -11.72 1.27 -10.67
C LYS A 110 -11.95 1.86 -9.27
N ASP A 111 -12.48 3.08 -9.22
CA ASP A 111 -12.80 3.80 -8.00
C ASP A 111 -11.58 4.17 -7.14
N VAL A 112 -10.38 4.03 -7.67
CA VAL A 112 -9.16 4.50 -7.01
C VAL A 112 -9.01 6.00 -7.24
N LYS A 113 -8.70 6.74 -6.19
CA LYS A 113 -8.52 8.20 -6.26
C LYS A 113 -7.04 8.53 -6.39
N VAL A 114 -6.74 9.40 -7.35
CA VAL A 114 -5.37 9.84 -7.65
C VAL A 114 -5.36 11.35 -7.94
N ASN A 115 -4.18 11.96 -7.87
CA ASN A 115 -3.99 13.33 -8.31
C ASN A 115 -3.63 13.38 -9.81
N TYR A 116 -3.52 14.57 -10.39
CA TYR A 116 -3.25 14.74 -11.82
C TYR A 116 -1.93 14.10 -12.26
N GLU A 117 -0.87 14.30 -11.50
CA GLU A 117 0.45 13.74 -11.85
C GLU A 117 0.42 12.23 -11.84
N GLN A 118 -0.24 11.65 -10.85
CA GLN A 118 -0.43 10.18 -10.77
C GLN A 118 -1.27 9.66 -11.92
N ALA A 119 -2.30 10.40 -12.32
CA ALA A 119 -3.14 10.01 -13.46
C ALA A 119 -2.32 9.96 -14.75
N ILE A 120 -1.40 10.91 -14.94
CA ILE A 120 -0.50 10.92 -16.08
C ILE A 120 0.42 9.69 -16.07
N GLU A 121 1.00 9.38 -14.92
CA GLU A 121 1.87 8.20 -14.79
C GLU A 121 1.10 6.90 -15.11
N LEU A 122 -0.10 6.77 -14.56
CA LEU A 122 -0.94 5.59 -14.80
C LEU A 122 -1.36 5.48 -16.27
N ALA A 123 -1.65 6.61 -16.91
CA ALA A 123 -1.98 6.63 -18.34
C ALA A 123 -0.81 6.12 -19.18
N LYS A 124 0.42 6.49 -18.82
CA LYS A 124 1.62 5.99 -19.51
C LYS A 124 1.79 4.49 -19.34
N LEU A 125 1.48 3.96 -18.16
CA LEU A 125 1.52 2.52 -17.91
C LEU A 125 0.52 1.76 -18.79
N LEU A 126 -0.59 2.42 -19.16
CA LEU A 126 -1.59 1.87 -20.08
C LEU A 126 -1.16 1.96 -21.54
N GLY A 127 0.01 2.54 -21.84
CA GLY A 127 0.48 2.74 -23.18
C GLY A 127 -0.07 3.98 -23.88
N LEU A 128 -0.76 4.85 -23.15
CA LEU A 128 -1.27 6.09 -23.71
C LEU A 128 -0.13 7.09 -23.91
N LYS A 129 -0.18 7.82 -25.02
CA LYS A 129 0.73 8.91 -25.31
C LYS A 129 0.00 10.22 -25.02
N ILE A 130 0.56 11.02 -24.15
CA ILE A 130 0.00 12.33 -23.83
C ILE A 130 0.72 13.36 -24.71
N VAL A 131 -0.04 14.07 -25.51
CA VAL A 131 0.47 15.07 -26.47
C VAL A 131 0.11 16.48 -26.06
#